data_761a94a33dd19ff704ef755d0f503926
#
_entry.id   761a94a33dd19ff704ef755d0f503926
#
_cell.length_a   1.000
_cell.length_b   1.000
_cell.length_c   1.000
_cell.angle_alpha   90.00
_cell.angle_beta   90.00
_cell.angle_gamma   90.00
#
_symmetry.space_group_name_H-M   'P 1'
#
loop_
_entity.id
_entity.type
_entity.pdbx_description
1 polymer ?
#
loop_
_entity_poly.entity_id
_entity_poly.type
_entity_poly.pdbx_seq_one_letter_code
_entity_poly.pdbx_strand_id
1 'polypeptide(L)'
;MNKRSINILMLALSFSLFFGCKENSDTSETTSHETEDSTTNEEEPEGEEGGMRSVHLSEMKFNSLGVKVDTLPNKALSGIVEANGQLEVPPQYEATVTAVLGGNINSIKVIEGDKVNKGQVLAYLSHPNLTKMQTDYINAYNRMQFLEKEFERQKRLYEAEVGSGKTFQQTQADFQSVKGEVSGYESQLRQLNLGASQIRNGTLYEYVP
;
A
#
# COMPACT_ATOMS: atom_id res chain seq x y z
N MET A 1 53.01 10.57 -10.05
CA MET A 1 51.62 10.12 -10.33
C MET A 1 50.79 10.24 -9.05
N ASN A 2 49.82 11.12 -9.07
CA ASN A 2 49.07 11.53 -7.86
C ASN A 2 47.97 10.51 -7.52
N LYS A 3 47.86 10.10 -6.24
CA LYS A 3 46.87 9.14 -5.75
C LYS A 3 45.39 9.51 -6.09
N ARG A 4 45.10 10.77 -6.40
CA ARG A 4 43.80 11.26 -6.84
C ARG A 4 43.41 10.85 -8.26
N SER A 5 44.40 10.60 -9.14
CA SER A 5 44.15 10.20 -10.54
C SER A 5 43.77 8.72 -10.68
N ILE A 6 44.26 7.88 -9.75
CA ILE A 6 43.98 6.44 -9.75
C ILE A 6 42.52 6.15 -9.29
N ASN A 7 41.99 6.92 -8.34
CA ASN A 7 40.60 6.75 -7.88
C ASN A 7 39.56 7.17 -8.93
N ILE A 8 39.84 8.12 -9.80
CA ILE A 8 38.97 8.54 -10.88
C ILE A 8 38.93 7.48 -12.00
N LEU A 9 40.04 6.81 -12.26
CA LEU A 9 40.12 5.75 -13.27
C LEU A 9 39.36 4.47 -12.83
N MET A 10 39.39 4.14 -11.53
CA MET A 10 38.64 2.99 -10.98
C MET A 10 37.15 3.23 -10.95
N LEU A 11 36.70 4.49 -10.78
CA LEU A 11 35.25 4.81 -10.76
C LEU A 11 34.63 4.76 -12.17
N ALA A 12 35.41 5.02 -13.22
CA ALA A 12 34.94 4.96 -14.62
C ALA A 12 34.80 3.53 -15.17
N LEU A 13 35.46 2.53 -14.57
CA LEU A 13 35.41 1.13 -15.02
C LEU A 13 34.26 0.33 -14.40
N SER A 14 33.62 0.85 -13.35
CA SER A 14 32.48 0.18 -12.64
C SER A 14 31.11 0.46 -13.25
N PHE A 15 30.99 1.36 -14.26
CA PHE A 15 29.69 1.79 -14.79
C PHE A 15 29.25 1.12 -16.10
N SER A 16 30.02 0.18 -16.65
CA SER A 16 29.74 -0.39 -17.99
C SER A 16 29.22 -1.81 -18.05
N LEU A 17 28.65 -2.37 -16.96
CA LEU A 17 28.13 -3.74 -16.93
C LEU A 17 26.63 -3.90 -16.61
N PHE A 18 25.81 -2.84 -16.73
CA PHE A 18 24.36 -2.94 -16.54
C PHE A 18 23.57 -2.44 -17.75
N PHE A 19 23.84 -3.02 -18.95
CA PHE A 19 22.91 -2.90 -20.06
C PHE A 19 22.80 -4.25 -20.77
N GLY A 20 21.74 -4.98 -20.52
CA GLY A 20 21.44 -6.18 -21.26
C GLY A 20 20.45 -7.11 -20.58
N CYS A 21 19.17 -6.75 -20.53
CA CYS A 21 18.09 -7.73 -20.56
C CYS A 21 16.96 -7.14 -21.40
N LYS A 22 16.81 -7.71 -22.60
CA LYS A 22 15.73 -7.48 -23.54
C LYS A 22 14.66 -8.54 -23.25
N GLU A 23 13.56 -8.13 -22.74
CA GLU A 23 12.39 -8.95 -22.53
C GLU A 23 11.63 -9.09 -23.84
N ASN A 24 11.42 -10.34 -24.25
CA ASN A 24 10.72 -10.72 -25.46
C ASN A 24 9.26 -11.02 -25.05
N SER A 25 8.34 -10.16 -25.41
CA SER A 25 6.90 -10.40 -25.26
C SER A 25 6.37 -11.01 -26.56
N ASP A 26 5.91 -12.23 -26.47
CA ASP A 26 5.17 -12.93 -27.54
C ASP A 26 3.81 -12.24 -27.77
N THR A 27 3.66 -11.75 -28.99
CA THR A 27 2.39 -11.27 -29.51
C THR A 27 1.79 -12.35 -30.39
N SER A 28 0.59 -12.79 -30.08
CA SER A 28 -0.21 -13.70 -30.86
C SER A 28 -0.61 -13.08 -32.19
N GLU A 29 -0.21 -13.72 -33.28
CA GLU A 29 -0.58 -13.36 -34.65
C GLU A 29 -2.02 -13.77 -34.96
N THR A 30 -2.79 -12.81 -35.44
CA THR A 30 -4.04 -13.02 -36.16
C THR A 30 -3.72 -13.09 -37.65
N THR A 31 -3.86 -14.25 -38.25
CA THR A 31 -3.65 -14.45 -39.67
C THR A 31 -4.94 -14.10 -40.42
N SER A 32 -4.91 -13.07 -41.21
CA SER A 32 -5.85 -12.79 -42.28
C SER A 32 -5.37 -13.49 -43.57
N HIS A 33 -6.16 -14.41 -44.12
CA HIS A 33 -5.94 -14.97 -45.42
C HIS A 33 -6.67 -14.16 -46.46
N GLU A 34 -5.94 -13.65 -47.42
CA GLU A 34 -6.44 -13.14 -48.69
C GLU A 34 -6.65 -14.30 -49.66
N THR A 35 -7.68 -14.09 -50.48
CA THR A 35 -8.30 -14.95 -51.48
C THR A 35 -7.46 -14.97 -52.76
N GLU A 36 -7.25 -16.14 -53.35
CA GLU A 36 -7.08 -16.25 -54.79
C GLU A 36 -8.00 -17.31 -55.40
N ASP A 37 -8.63 -16.87 -56.41
CA ASP A 37 -9.57 -17.39 -57.38
C ASP A 37 -9.15 -18.71 -58.06
N SER A 38 -10.04 -19.70 -58.11
CA SER A 38 -10.07 -20.71 -59.16
C SER A 38 -11.46 -21.28 -59.35
N THR A 39 -12.03 -20.92 -60.46
CA THR A 39 -13.25 -21.41 -61.08
C THR A 39 -13.24 -22.93 -61.33
N THR A 40 -14.22 -23.66 -60.83
CA THR A 40 -14.73 -24.84 -61.52
C THR A 40 -16.19 -25.09 -61.10
N ASN A 41 -17.06 -25.16 -62.11
CA ASN A 41 -18.45 -25.58 -62.02
C ASN A 41 -18.54 -27.01 -61.48
N GLU A 42 -19.58 -27.28 -60.66
CA GLU A 42 -20.51 -28.40 -60.83
C GLU A 42 -21.50 -28.46 -59.66
N GLU A 43 -22.77 -28.40 -60.04
CA GLU A 43 -23.95 -29.05 -59.46
C GLU A 43 -24.38 -28.76 -58.01
N GLU A 44 -25.51 -28.06 -57.92
CA GLU A 44 -26.34 -27.98 -56.71
C GLU A 44 -26.81 -29.37 -56.24
N PRO A 45 -26.92 -29.54 -54.91
CA PRO A 45 -28.15 -30.05 -54.36
C PRO A 45 -28.83 -29.01 -53.48
N GLU A 46 -30.08 -28.77 -53.78
CA GLU A 46 -31.02 -27.95 -53.07
C GLU A 46 -30.94 -28.14 -51.55
N GLY A 47 -30.37 -27.22 -50.84
CA GLY A 47 -30.45 -27.12 -49.40
C GLY A 47 -31.84 -26.61 -49.00
N GLU A 48 -32.60 -27.44 -48.34
CA GLU A 48 -33.90 -27.06 -47.76
C GLU A 48 -33.72 -25.89 -46.77
N GLU A 49 -34.06 -24.68 -47.23
CA GLU A 49 -34.39 -23.62 -46.29
C GLU A 49 -35.60 -24.08 -45.47
N GLY A 50 -35.46 -24.14 -44.16
CA GLY A 50 -36.53 -24.37 -43.21
C GLY A 50 -37.57 -23.24 -43.23
N GLY A 51 -38.19 -23.02 -44.40
CA GLY A 51 -39.35 -22.17 -44.56
C GLY A 51 -40.49 -22.75 -43.73
N MET A 52 -41.15 -21.93 -42.93
CA MET A 52 -42.39 -22.29 -42.26
C MET A 52 -43.38 -22.82 -43.31
N ARG A 53 -43.55 -24.14 -43.34
CA ARG A 53 -44.55 -24.77 -44.18
C ARG A 53 -45.92 -24.35 -43.67
N SER A 54 -46.57 -23.40 -44.33
CA SER A 54 -47.94 -23.05 -44.03
C SER A 54 -48.87 -24.11 -44.60
N VAL A 55 -49.62 -24.76 -43.75
CA VAL A 55 -50.62 -25.74 -44.15
C VAL A 55 -51.98 -25.05 -44.17
N HIS A 56 -52.56 -24.90 -45.37
CA HIS A 56 -53.92 -24.40 -45.51
C HIS A 56 -54.94 -25.52 -45.33
N LEU A 57 -55.63 -25.49 -44.21
CA LEU A 57 -56.75 -26.41 -43.93
C LEU A 57 -58.05 -25.71 -44.25
N SER A 58 -58.91 -26.37 -45.12
CA SER A 58 -60.26 -25.90 -45.26
C SER A 58 -61.06 -26.12 -43.94
N GLU A 59 -62.07 -25.28 -43.71
CA GLU A 59 -62.90 -25.34 -42.48
C GLU A 59 -63.54 -26.71 -42.29
N MET A 60 -63.90 -27.43 -43.31
CA MET A 60 -64.42 -28.78 -43.24
C MET A 60 -63.38 -29.80 -42.71
N LYS A 61 -62.15 -29.69 -43.21
CA LYS A 61 -61.03 -30.53 -42.73
C LYS A 61 -60.58 -30.18 -41.32
N PHE A 62 -60.61 -28.88 -40.95
CA PHE A 62 -60.29 -28.44 -39.59
C PHE A 62 -61.27 -29.03 -38.57
N ASN A 63 -62.57 -29.00 -38.86
CA ASN A 63 -63.64 -29.55 -37.99
C ASN A 63 -63.62 -31.07 -37.95
N SER A 64 -63.26 -31.77 -39.05
CA SER A 64 -63.19 -33.24 -39.07
C SER A 64 -61.99 -33.80 -38.38
N LEU A 65 -60.91 -33.03 -38.22
CA LEU A 65 -59.69 -33.43 -37.51
C LEU A 65 -59.75 -33.15 -36.02
N GLY A 66 -60.82 -32.50 -35.53
CA GLY A 66 -60.98 -32.19 -34.09
C GLY A 66 -59.91 -31.25 -33.52
N VAL A 67 -59.27 -30.48 -34.42
CA VAL A 67 -58.20 -29.50 -34.00
C VAL A 67 -58.82 -28.41 -33.19
N LYS A 68 -58.31 -28.22 -31.97
CA LYS A 68 -58.66 -27.11 -31.09
C LYS A 68 -57.51 -26.15 -31.05
N VAL A 69 -57.80 -24.86 -31.30
CA VAL A 69 -56.84 -23.79 -31.13
C VAL A 69 -57.10 -23.17 -29.76
N ASP A 70 -56.07 -23.09 -28.96
CA ASP A 70 -56.11 -22.46 -27.65
C ASP A 70 -54.94 -21.51 -27.51
N THR A 71 -55.07 -20.50 -26.66
CA THR A 71 -53.99 -19.55 -26.35
C THR A 71 -53.20 -20.05 -25.14
N LEU A 72 -51.92 -20.08 -25.25
CA LEU A 72 -51.03 -20.34 -24.10
C LEU A 72 -51.15 -19.18 -23.08
N PRO A 73 -51.69 -19.41 -21.91
CA PRO A 73 -51.71 -18.36 -20.91
C PRO A 73 -50.31 -18.15 -20.34
N ASN A 74 -49.94 -16.89 -20.18
CA ASN A 74 -48.75 -16.55 -19.40
C ASN A 74 -48.96 -16.93 -17.95
N LYS A 75 -48.20 -17.91 -17.46
CA LYS A 75 -48.25 -18.37 -16.09
C LYS A 75 -47.02 -17.92 -15.38
N ALA A 76 -47.21 -17.17 -14.28
CA ALA A 76 -46.09 -16.83 -13.42
C ALA A 76 -45.60 -18.11 -12.70
N LEU A 77 -44.36 -18.48 -12.90
CA LEU A 77 -43.70 -19.54 -12.16
C LEU A 77 -43.04 -18.88 -10.94
N SER A 78 -43.53 -19.24 -9.74
CA SER A 78 -42.86 -18.90 -8.49
C SER A 78 -42.14 -20.15 -7.99
N GLY A 79 -40.85 -20.02 -7.79
CA GLY A 79 -40.00 -21.05 -7.20
C GLY A 79 -39.10 -20.45 -6.12
N ILE A 80 -38.77 -21.27 -5.13
CA ILE A 80 -37.76 -20.90 -4.14
C ILE A 80 -36.40 -21.21 -4.79
N VAL A 81 -35.56 -20.18 -4.87
CA VAL A 81 -34.16 -20.34 -5.29
C VAL A 81 -33.31 -20.33 -4.02
N GLU A 82 -32.70 -21.45 -3.71
CA GLU A 82 -31.70 -21.52 -2.67
C GLU A 82 -30.32 -21.25 -3.28
N ALA A 83 -29.64 -20.24 -2.74
CA ALA A 83 -28.29 -19.91 -3.15
C ALA A 83 -27.37 -19.81 -1.91
N ASN A 84 -26.23 -20.45 -1.99
CA ASN A 84 -25.17 -20.30 -0.99
C ASN A 84 -24.28 -19.13 -1.40
N GLY A 85 -23.94 -18.28 -0.41
CA GLY A 85 -23.07 -17.15 -0.62
C GLY A 85 -22.21 -16.88 0.61
N GLN A 86 -21.08 -16.23 0.40
CA GLN A 86 -20.22 -15.72 1.46
C GLN A 86 -20.31 -14.21 1.48
N LEU A 87 -20.43 -13.63 2.69
CA LEU A 87 -20.35 -12.18 2.87
C LEU A 87 -18.89 -11.78 2.98
N GLU A 88 -18.45 -10.92 2.08
CA GLU A 88 -17.11 -10.32 2.12
C GLU A 88 -17.23 -8.81 2.33
N VAL A 89 -16.32 -8.27 3.14
CA VAL A 89 -16.24 -6.83 3.36
C VAL A 89 -15.48 -6.22 2.19
N PRO A 90 -15.98 -5.15 1.55
CA PRO A 90 -15.23 -4.43 0.54
C PRO A 90 -13.88 -3.94 1.09
N PRO A 91 -12.76 -4.05 0.32
CA PRO A 91 -11.40 -3.74 0.80
C PRO A 91 -11.23 -2.33 1.39
N GLN A 92 -12.04 -1.35 0.98
CA GLN A 92 -12.01 -0.01 1.54
C GLN A 92 -12.50 0.10 2.99
N TYR A 93 -13.17 -0.93 3.50
CA TYR A 93 -13.66 -1.01 4.88
C TYR A 93 -12.88 -2.01 5.73
N GLU A 94 -11.84 -2.61 5.16
CA GLU A 94 -10.92 -3.50 5.85
C GLU A 94 -9.62 -2.76 6.18
N ALA A 95 -9.11 -2.93 7.40
CA ALA A 95 -7.85 -2.35 7.81
C ALA A 95 -7.04 -3.34 8.63
N THR A 96 -5.77 -3.48 8.27
CA THR A 96 -4.81 -4.29 9.04
C THR A 96 -4.06 -3.39 10.01
N VAL A 97 -4.08 -3.73 11.28
CA VAL A 97 -3.30 -3.03 12.31
C VAL A 97 -1.98 -3.76 12.52
N THR A 98 -0.88 -3.05 12.26
CA THR A 98 0.47 -3.59 12.45
C THR A 98 1.22 -2.75 13.49
N ALA A 99 2.06 -3.40 14.28
CA ALA A 99 2.92 -2.70 15.23
C ALA A 99 4.06 -1.98 14.49
N VAL A 100 4.29 -0.71 14.83
CA VAL A 100 5.43 0.08 14.31
C VAL A 100 6.76 -0.46 14.85
N LEU A 101 6.76 -0.93 16.09
CA LEU A 101 7.90 -1.54 16.75
C LEU A 101 7.60 -3.02 17.01
N GLY A 102 8.44 -3.91 16.46
CA GLY A 102 8.35 -5.34 16.79
C GLY A 102 8.67 -5.57 18.27
N GLY A 103 7.98 -6.51 18.90
CA GLY A 103 8.18 -6.76 20.31
C GLY A 103 7.32 -7.89 20.85
N ASN A 104 7.39 -8.09 22.17
CA ASN A 104 6.55 -9.04 22.86
C ASN A 104 5.22 -8.41 23.26
N ILE A 105 4.12 -9.09 22.99
CA ILE A 105 2.81 -8.65 23.44
C ILE A 105 2.72 -8.87 24.95
N ASN A 106 2.51 -7.79 25.70
CA ASN A 106 2.34 -7.84 27.14
C ASN A 106 0.88 -8.08 27.54
N SER A 107 -0.05 -7.41 26.87
CA SER A 107 -1.48 -7.62 27.10
C SER A 107 -2.31 -7.26 25.88
N ILE A 108 -3.37 -8.00 25.65
CA ILE A 108 -4.38 -7.74 24.63
C ILE A 108 -5.65 -7.26 25.34
N LYS A 109 -6.25 -6.18 24.84
CA LYS A 109 -7.43 -5.51 25.45
C LYS A 109 -8.73 -5.79 24.73
N VAL A 110 -8.67 -6.46 23.59
CA VAL A 110 -9.83 -6.75 22.73
C VAL A 110 -9.84 -8.23 22.38
N ILE A 111 -11.00 -8.76 22.11
CA ILE A 111 -11.21 -10.13 21.61
C ILE A 111 -11.87 -10.08 20.25
N GLU A 112 -11.81 -11.19 19.53
CA GLU A 112 -12.46 -11.32 18.23
C GLU A 112 -13.96 -11.07 18.34
N GLY A 113 -14.51 -10.23 17.45
CA GLY A 113 -15.91 -9.80 17.46
C GLY A 113 -16.18 -8.49 18.21
N ASP A 114 -15.20 -7.93 18.93
CA ASP A 114 -15.37 -6.64 19.61
C ASP A 114 -15.48 -5.47 18.64
N LYS A 115 -16.30 -4.49 19.01
CA LYS A 115 -16.35 -3.20 18.32
C LYS A 115 -15.24 -2.30 18.84
N VAL A 116 -14.43 -1.78 17.90
CA VAL A 116 -13.30 -0.88 18.22
C VAL A 116 -13.54 0.52 17.66
N ASN A 117 -13.02 1.53 18.34
CA ASN A 117 -13.11 2.92 17.94
C ASN A 117 -11.74 3.43 17.46
N LYS A 118 -11.76 4.49 16.65
CA LYS A 118 -10.54 5.16 16.22
C LYS A 118 -9.73 5.66 17.43
N GLY A 119 -8.45 5.26 17.51
CA GLY A 119 -7.55 5.62 18.61
C GLY A 119 -7.67 4.75 19.85
N GLN A 120 -8.48 3.71 19.82
CA GLN A 120 -8.57 2.75 20.93
C GLN A 120 -7.32 1.87 20.97
N VAL A 121 -6.77 1.66 22.17
CA VAL A 121 -5.63 0.77 22.39
C VAL A 121 -6.13 -0.68 22.34
N LEU A 122 -5.55 -1.46 21.44
CA LEU A 122 -5.90 -2.87 21.23
C LEU A 122 -4.99 -3.81 22.02
N ALA A 123 -3.69 -3.48 22.10
CA ALA A 123 -2.69 -4.27 22.80
C ALA A 123 -1.57 -3.37 23.33
N TYR A 124 -0.81 -3.89 24.26
CA TYR A 124 0.43 -3.29 24.72
C TYR A 124 1.62 -4.19 24.36
N LEU A 125 2.64 -3.57 23.77
CA LEU A 125 3.88 -4.24 23.38
C LEU A 125 5.04 -3.75 24.22
N SER A 126 5.98 -4.65 24.54
CA SER A 126 7.26 -4.31 25.15
C SER A 126 8.40 -4.66 24.19
N HIS A 127 9.42 -3.80 24.17
CA HIS A 127 10.64 -4.04 23.40
C HIS A 127 11.86 -3.43 24.12
N PRO A 128 13.00 -4.14 24.19
CA PRO A 128 14.20 -3.63 24.86
C PRO A 128 14.72 -2.30 24.30
N ASN A 129 14.60 -2.10 22.97
CA ASN A 129 15.00 -0.85 22.33
C ASN A 129 14.16 0.36 22.76
N LEU A 130 12.97 0.16 23.32
CA LEU A 130 12.14 1.24 23.81
C LEU A 130 12.84 2.01 24.94
N THR A 131 13.36 1.29 25.92
CA THR A 131 14.10 1.89 27.04
C THR A 131 15.36 2.59 26.55
N LYS A 132 16.10 1.95 25.62
CA LYS A 132 17.30 2.55 25.02
C LYS A 132 16.97 3.87 24.34
N MET A 133 15.96 3.90 23.47
CA MET A 133 15.56 5.09 22.72
C MET A 133 15.14 6.23 23.65
N GLN A 134 14.40 5.93 24.73
CA GLN A 134 14.01 6.92 25.73
C GLN A 134 15.22 7.48 26.47
N THR A 135 16.19 6.63 26.83
CA THR A 135 17.43 7.05 27.49
C THR A 135 18.27 7.91 26.55
N ASP A 136 18.43 7.53 25.31
CA ASP A 136 19.16 8.30 24.30
C ASP A 136 18.51 9.68 24.09
N TYR A 137 17.17 9.74 24.05
CA TYR A 137 16.43 11.00 23.98
C TYR A 137 16.71 11.92 25.20
N ILE A 138 16.67 11.39 26.43
CA ILE A 138 16.95 12.17 27.64
C ILE A 138 18.38 12.72 27.58
N ASN A 139 19.36 11.90 27.19
CA ASN A 139 20.75 12.32 27.06
C ASN A 139 20.92 13.43 26.02
N ALA A 140 20.32 13.26 24.84
CA ALA A 140 20.35 14.28 23.79
C ALA A 140 19.66 15.57 24.24
N TYR A 141 18.53 15.48 24.95
CA TYR A 141 17.80 16.64 25.46
C TYR A 141 18.61 17.41 26.50
N ASN A 142 19.22 16.73 27.46
CA ASN A 142 20.07 17.36 28.49
C ASN A 142 21.30 18.02 27.86
N ARG A 143 21.92 17.37 26.86
CA ARG A 143 23.02 17.93 26.10
C ARG A 143 22.59 19.16 25.30
N MET A 144 21.40 19.14 24.71
CA MET A 144 20.83 20.30 24.01
C MET A 144 20.68 21.49 24.96
N GLN A 145 20.12 21.29 26.15
CA GLN A 145 19.96 22.34 27.14
C GLN A 145 21.30 22.94 27.59
N PHE A 146 22.31 22.09 27.76
CA PHE A 146 23.65 22.57 28.07
C PHE A 146 24.22 23.44 26.95
N LEU A 147 24.16 22.94 25.71
CA LEU A 147 24.68 23.64 24.54
C LEU A 147 23.90 24.93 24.23
N GLU A 148 22.61 24.99 24.52
CA GLU A 148 21.79 26.20 24.40
C GLU A 148 22.34 27.31 25.29
N LYS A 149 22.57 27.02 26.57
CA LYS A 149 23.16 27.99 27.51
C LYS A 149 24.58 28.38 27.13
N GLU A 150 25.38 27.44 26.63
CA GLU A 150 26.72 27.71 26.14
C GLU A 150 26.71 28.61 24.91
N PHE A 151 25.83 28.33 23.94
CA PHE A 151 25.64 29.14 22.74
C PHE A 151 25.23 30.58 23.12
N GLU A 152 24.27 30.75 24.03
CA GLU A 152 23.87 32.09 24.49
C GLU A 152 25.02 32.84 25.19
N ARG A 153 25.87 32.09 25.95
CA ARG A 153 27.06 32.68 26.57
C ARG A 153 28.07 33.13 25.53
N GLN A 154 28.41 32.26 24.58
CA GLN A 154 29.39 32.55 23.53
C GLN A 154 28.88 33.66 22.59
N LYS A 155 27.58 33.72 22.33
CA LYS A 155 26.94 34.81 21.57
C LYS A 155 27.16 36.16 22.24
N ARG A 156 26.88 36.27 23.57
CA ARG A 156 27.09 37.52 24.33
C ARG A 156 28.54 37.95 24.36
N LEU A 157 29.48 37.00 24.51
CA LEU A 157 30.92 37.29 24.48
C LEU A 157 31.37 37.79 23.11
N TYR A 158 30.87 37.19 22.05
CA TYR A 158 31.17 37.61 20.68
C TYR A 158 30.58 38.99 20.36
N GLU A 159 29.35 39.26 20.77
CA GLU A 159 28.71 40.59 20.59
C GLU A 159 29.41 41.69 21.41
N ALA A 160 30.02 41.35 22.53
CA ALA A 160 30.84 42.24 23.32
C ALA A 160 32.30 42.38 22.82
N GLU A 161 32.63 41.79 21.65
CA GLU A 161 33.97 41.79 21.02
C GLU A 161 35.10 41.18 21.87
N VAL A 162 34.76 40.41 22.91
CA VAL A 162 35.73 39.72 23.79
C VAL A 162 35.81 38.21 23.53
N GLY A 163 34.91 37.66 22.72
CA GLY A 163 34.82 36.25 22.38
C GLY A 163 35.46 35.89 21.03
N SER A 164 35.91 34.64 20.92
CA SER A 164 36.40 34.11 19.62
C SER A 164 35.26 33.76 18.67
N GLY A 165 35.25 34.34 17.46
CA GLY A 165 34.29 34.01 16.42
C GLY A 165 34.29 32.52 16.07
N LYS A 166 35.46 31.87 16.11
CA LYS A 166 35.59 30.42 15.87
C LYS A 166 34.80 29.62 16.93
N THR A 167 34.98 29.97 18.21
CA THR A 167 34.28 29.28 19.31
C THR A 167 32.77 29.49 19.23
N PHE A 168 32.33 30.70 18.90
CA PHE A 168 30.91 30.99 18.69
C PHE A 168 30.33 30.14 17.57
N GLN A 169 30.96 30.10 16.41
CA GLN A 169 30.51 29.30 15.26
C GLN A 169 30.49 27.81 15.58
N GLN A 170 31.49 27.29 16.28
CA GLN A 170 31.56 25.89 16.69
C GLN A 170 30.39 25.57 17.62
N THR A 171 30.18 26.36 18.68
CA THR A 171 29.08 26.14 19.64
C THR A 171 27.71 26.23 18.97
N GLN A 172 27.58 27.14 18.01
CA GLN A 172 26.34 27.26 17.22
C GLN A 172 26.09 25.97 16.40
N ALA A 173 27.11 25.44 15.73
CA ALA A 173 26.98 24.23 14.95
C ALA A 173 26.65 23.01 15.85
N ASP A 174 27.33 22.91 16.99
CA ASP A 174 27.09 21.82 17.96
C ASP A 174 25.66 21.89 18.51
N PHE A 175 25.18 23.07 18.88
CA PHE A 175 23.79 23.28 19.33
C PHE A 175 22.77 22.87 18.26
N GLN A 176 22.96 23.31 17.00
CA GLN A 176 22.07 22.97 15.91
C GLN A 176 22.05 21.45 15.62
N SER A 177 23.21 20.81 15.69
CA SER A 177 23.33 19.37 15.50
C SER A 177 22.52 18.58 16.54
N VAL A 178 22.71 18.89 17.82
CA VAL A 178 22.00 18.20 18.91
C VAL A 178 20.51 18.54 18.94
N LYS A 179 20.13 19.77 18.55
CA LYS A 179 18.71 20.15 18.38
C LYS A 179 18.03 19.31 17.29
N GLY A 180 18.73 19.02 16.19
CA GLY A 180 18.25 18.10 15.14
C GLY A 180 18.09 16.67 15.66
N GLU A 181 19.06 16.18 16.47
CA GLU A 181 19.00 14.87 17.09
C GLU A 181 17.79 14.72 18.01
N VAL A 182 17.54 15.69 18.89
CA VAL A 182 16.36 15.74 19.79
C VAL A 182 15.07 15.71 18.97
N SER A 183 14.97 16.51 17.90
CA SER A 183 13.80 16.52 17.01
C SER A 183 13.57 15.16 16.36
N GLY A 184 14.64 14.45 15.99
CA GLY A 184 14.59 13.09 15.46
C GLY A 184 13.97 12.10 16.46
N TYR A 185 14.48 12.10 17.69
CA TYR A 185 13.91 11.27 18.76
C TYR A 185 12.46 11.62 19.10
N GLU A 186 12.11 12.91 19.15
CA GLU A 186 10.71 13.32 19.37
C GLU A 186 9.77 12.84 18.27
N SER A 187 10.24 12.79 17.04
CA SER A 187 9.46 12.26 15.92
C SER A 187 9.26 10.75 16.03
N GLN A 188 10.29 10.00 16.44
CA GLN A 188 10.18 8.56 16.69
C GLN A 188 9.23 8.25 17.85
N LEU A 189 9.35 8.98 18.97
CA LEU A 189 8.45 8.82 20.12
C LEU A 189 6.99 9.11 19.76
N ARG A 190 6.75 10.13 18.92
CA ARG A 190 5.42 10.48 18.45
C ARG A 190 4.79 9.37 17.59
N GLN A 191 5.59 8.69 16.75
CA GLN A 191 5.12 7.54 15.97
C GLN A 191 4.67 6.37 16.86
N LEU A 192 5.24 6.28 18.05
CA LEU A 192 4.89 5.27 19.07
C LEU A 192 3.78 5.76 20.02
N ASN A 193 3.16 6.91 19.77
CA ASN A 193 2.20 7.56 20.66
C ASN A 193 2.72 7.84 22.07
N LEU A 194 4.04 8.03 22.23
CA LEU A 194 4.68 8.31 23.51
C LEU A 194 4.87 9.82 23.73
N GLY A 195 4.54 10.29 24.91
CA GLY A 195 4.70 11.69 25.29
C GLY A 195 6.15 12.04 25.66
N ALA A 196 6.85 12.76 24.78
CA ALA A 196 8.22 13.21 25.00
C ALA A 196 8.38 14.04 26.30
N SER A 197 7.36 14.82 26.70
CA SER A 197 7.37 15.62 27.93
C SER A 197 7.44 14.77 29.21
N GLN A 198 6.78 13.63 29.24
CA GLN A 198 6.80 12.72 30.39
C GLN A 198 8.18 12.07 30.52
N ILE A 199 8.78 11.69 29.40
CA ILE A 199 10.14 11.10 29.34
C ILE A 199 11.17 12.12 29.83
N ARG A 200 11.05 13.41 29.47
CA ARG A 200 11.93 14.49 29.99
C ARG A 200 11.84 14.64 31.49
N ASN A 201 10.68 14.38 32.09
CA ASN A 201 10.48 14.44 33.54
C ASN A 201 10.95 13.16 34.26
N GLY A 202 11.59 12.22 33.55
CA GLY A 202 12.14 10.98 34.11
C GLY A 202 11.15 9.81 34.16
N THR A 203 9.95 9.96 33.59
CA THR A 203 8.97 8.86 33.51
C THR A 203 9.22 8.07 32.23
N LEU A 204 9.78 6.88 32.36
CA LEU A 204 9.98 5.97 31.22
C LEU A 204 8.75 5.10 31.00
N TYR A 205 8.41 4.89 29.73
CA TYR A 205 7.37 3.96 29.33
C TYR A 205 7.96 2.55 29.22
N GLU A 206 7.30 1.60 29.83
CA GLU A 206 7.66 0.18 29.72
C GLU A 206 6.99 -0.48 28.52
N TYR A 207 5.83 0.03 28.10
CA TYR A 207 5.00 -0.53 27.04
C TYR A 207 4.59 0.55 26.05
N VAL A 208 4.34 0.12 24.79
CA VAL A 208 3.79 0.93 23.70
C VAL A 208 2.37 0.45 23.40
N PRO A 209 1.41 1.38 23.22
CA PRO A 209 0.04 1.02 22.84
C PRO A 209 -0.07 0.65 21.36
#